data_ff823158373c049fde40b763c46892d5
#
_entry.id   ff823158373c049fde40b763c46892d5
#
_cell.length_a   1.000
_cell.length_b   1.000
_cell.length_c   1.000
_cell.angle_alpha   90.00
_cell.angle_beta   90.00
_cell.angle_gamma   90.00
#
_symmetry.space_group_name_H-M   'P 1'
#
loop_
_entity.id
_entity.type
_entity.pdbx_description
1 polymer ?
#
loop_
_entity_poly.entity_id
_entity_poly.type
_entity_poly.pdbx_seq_one_letter_code
_entity_poly.pdbx_strand_id
1 'polypeptide(L)'
;MKYRNTLIAVKDMPASLKFYRELFGLEVAVDLGWCKTLTCGLTLQEHFDEIGGFPAETMKYRSNTMELYFETEDFEGFLSLLDACPEVERLHEPRTYPWLQRGIHIFDPDGHLIEVSESMYTVACREFQKGASLEETAKLTQHPLEVVQTWFEKYQESKSADFSVCGTDCGACPCHGTMCPGCDACRGRVFHAPEGKACPIYECVISGKGLKNCGECDMVPCEIWLNTRDPKYSDEEFAHSVKTRVQALKAK
;
A
#
# COMPACT_ATOMS: atom_id res chain seq x y z
N MET A 1 -8.32 -31.25 10.03
CA MET A 1 -9.16 -30.08 9.73
C MET A 1 -8.32 -29.01 9.07
N LYS A 2 -8.88 -28.20 8.16
CA LYS A 2 -8.17 -27.08 7.53
C LYS A 2 -9.14 -25.88 7.53
N TYR A 3 -8.72 -24.76 8.15
CA TYR A 3 -9.40 -23.48 8.00
C TYR A 3 -9.32 -23.02 6.54
N ARG A 4 -10.41 -22.51 5.97
CA ARG A 4 -10.48 -22.09 4.58
C ARG A 4 -10.58 -20.57 4.45
N ASN A 5 -11.60 -19.99 5.05
CA ASN A 5 -11.92 -18.58 4.94
C ASN A 5 -12.89 -18.14 6.06
N THR A 6 -13.07 -16.83 6.18
CA THR A 6 -14.18 -16.23 6.92
C THR A 6 -15.35 -16.02 5.97
N LEU A 7 -16.56 -16.33 6.43
CA LEU A 7 -17.79 -16.08 5.71
C LEU A 7 -18.67 -15.14 6.54
N ILE A 8 -19.17 -14.08 5.92
CA ILE A 8 -20.08 -13.10 6.53
C ILE A 8 -21.42 -13.09 5.81
N ALA A 9 -22.48 -12.86 6.57
CA ALA A 9 -23.83 -12.77 6.04
C ALA A 9 -24.09 -11.37 5.47
N VAL A 10 -24.57 -11.28 4.24
CA VAL A 10 -24.93 -10.01 3.59
C VAL A 10 -26.40 -10.04 3.18
N LYS A 11 -27.07 -8.87 3.22
CA LYS A 11 -28.48 -8.73 2.83
C LYS A 11 -28.63 -8.37 1.35
N ASP A 12 -27.67 -7.65 0.81
CA ASP A 12 -27.66 -7.13 -0.56
C ASP A 12 -26.26 -7.36 -1.16
N MET A 13 -26.12 -8.45 -1.92
CA MET A 13 -24.86 -8.83 -2.56
C MET A 13 -24.32 -7.72 -3.49
N PRO A 14 -25.11 -7.11 -4.38
CA PRO A 14 -24.65 -5.99 -5.20
C PRO A 14 -24.07 -4.82 -4.38
N ALA A 15 -24.72 -4.42 -3.29
CA ALA A 15 -24.27 -3.33 -2.42
C ALA A 15 -22.95 -3.70 -1.74
N SER A 16 -22.83 -4.91 -1.19
CA SER A 16 -21.61 -5.40 -0.55
C SER A 16 -20.46 -5.52 -1.54
N LEU A 17 -20.69 -6.08 -2.75
CA LEU A 17 -19.66 -6.16 -3.80
C LEU A 17 -19.17 -4.78 -4.24
N LYS A 18 -20.08 -3.81 -4.37
CA LYS A 18 -19.71 -2.43 -4.68
C LYS A 18 -18.79 -1.86 -3.60
N PHE A 19 -19.19 -1.98 -2.33
CA PHE A 19 -18.42 -1.50 -1.18
C PHE A 19 -16.99 -2.08 -1.14
N TYR A 20 -16.88 -3.41 -1.19
CA TYR A 20 -15.56 -4.07 -1.12
C TYR A 20 -14.68 -3.79 -2.34
N ARG A 21 -15.28 -3.57 -3.51
CA ARG A 21 -14.55 -3.16 -4.71
C ARG A 21 -14.04 -1.73 -4.61
N GLU A 22 -14.91 -0.79 -4.27
CA GLU A 22 -14.58 0.65 -4.29
C GLU A 22 -13.58 1.03 -3.19
N LEU A 23 -13.71 0.47 -1.98
CA LEU A 23 -12.82 0.80 -0.86
C LEU A 23 -11.57 -0.08 -0.77
N PHE A 24 -11.67 -1.35 -1.16
CA PHE A 24 -10.60 -2.32 -0.94
C PHE A 24 -10.02 -2.90 -2.23
N GLY A 25 -10.58 -2.56 -3.39
CA GLY A 25 -10.13 -3.10 -4.68
C GLY A 25 -10.38 -4.62 -4.82
N LEU A 26 -11.32 -5.18 -4.04
CA LEU A 26 -11.58 -6.61 -4.02
C LEU A 26 -12.56 -7.01 -5.12
N GLU A 27 -12.19 -8.02 -5.90
CA GLU A 27 -13.02 -8.59 -6.96
C GLU A 27 -13.53 -9.98 -6.57
N VAL A 28 -14.55 -10.44 -7.28
CA VAL A 28 -15.08 -11.81 -7.10
C VAL A 28 -14.12 -12.81 -7.70
N ALA A 29 -13.54 -13.67 -6.87
CA ALA A 29 -12.69 -14.78 -7.28
C ALA A 29 -13.47 -16.06 -7.56
N VAL A 30 -14.56 -16.32 -6.80
CA VAL A 30 -15.44 -17.48 -6.99
C VAL A 30 -16.88 -17.01 -6.84
N ASP A 31 -17.73 -17.34 -7.83
CA ASP A 31 -19.16 -17.05 -7.83
C ASP A 31 -19.96 -18.33 -7.76
N LEU A 32 -20.72 -18.53 -6.69
CA LEU A 32 -21.64 -19.65 -6.47
C LEU A 32 -23.08 -19.15 -6.30
N GLY A 33 -23.46 -18.06 -6.97
CA GLY A 33 -24.77 -17.43 -6.84
C GLY A 33 -24.89 -16.61 -5.56
N TRP A 34 -25.61 -17.11 -4.56
CA TRP A 34 -25.78 -16.45 -3.26
C TRP A 34 -24.52 -16.43 -2.39
N CYS A 35 -23.47 -17.12 -2.80
CA CYS A 35 -22.20 -17.21 -2.09
C CYS A 35 -21.08 -16.77 -3.03
N LYS A 36 -20.35 -15.72 -2.67
CA LYS A 36 -19.23 -15.19 -3.47
C LYS A 36 -17.99 -15.01 -2.61
N THR A 37 -16.88 -15.58 -3.08
CA THR A 37 -15.58 -15.40 -2.42
C THR A 37 -14.80 -14.31 -3.15
N LEU A 38 -14.32 -13.32 -2.39
CA LEU A 38 -13.52 -12.22 -2.89
C LEU A 38 -12.03 -12.63 -3.01
N THR A 39 -11.27 -11.85 -3.75
CA THR A 39 -9.85 -12.10 -4.04
C THR A 39 -8.97 -12.23 -2.79
N CYS A 40 -9.34 -11.62 -1.67
CA CYS A 40 -8.66 -11.79 -0.37
C CYS A 40 -9.07 -13.06 0.41
N GLY A 41 -10.04 -13.82 -0.08
CA GLY A 41 -10.58 -15.01 0.59
C GLY A 41 -11.80 -14.76 1.48
N LEU A 42 -12.21 -13.50 1.72
CA LEU A 42 -13.46 -13.20 2.40
C LEU A 42 -14.64 -13.72 1.54
N THR A 43 -15.58 -14.38 2.18
CA THR A 43 -16.78 -14.91 1.50
C THR A 43 -18.02 -14.16 1.97
N LEU A 44 -18.82 -13.69 1.02
CA LEU A 44 -20.11 -13.04 1.23
C LEU A 44 -21.22 -14.04 0.96
N GLN A 45 -22.22 -14.12 1.84
CA GLN A 45 -23.32 -15.09 1.73
C GLN A 45 -24.67 -14.40 1.95
N GLU A 46 -25.51 -14.39 0.92
CA GLU A 46 -26.96 -14.11 1.07
C GLU A 46 -27.69 -15.35 1.61
N HIS A 47 -28.90 -15.16 2.13
CA HIS A 47 -29.75 -16.24 2.67
C HIS A 47 -29.03 -17.11 3.71
N PHE A 48 -28.19 -16.47 4.54
CA PHE A 48 -27.31 -17.17 5.47
C PHE A 48 -28.10 -17.97 6.52
N ASP A 49 -29.23 -17.46 6.98
CA ASP A 49 -30.15 -18.09 7.91
C ASP A 49 -30.81 -19.36 7.29
N GLU A 50 -31.26 -19.26 6.04
CA GLU A 50 -31.85 -20.38 5.33
C GLU A 50 -30.87 -21.53 5.14
N ILE A 51 -29.63 -21.18 4.69
CA ILE A 51 -28.56 -22.17 4.46
C ILE A 51 -28.06 -22.76 5.79
N GLY A 52 -27.97 -21.94 6.85
CA GLY A 52 -27.59 -22.37 8.19
C GLY A 52 -28.67 -23.14 8.95
N GLY A 53 -29.92 -23.04 8.50
CA GLY A 53 -31.08 -23.73 9.11
C GLY A 53 -31.44 -23.14 10.50
N PHE A 54 -31.29 -21.84 10.72
CA PHE A 54 -31.65 -21.18 11.96
C PHE A 54 -32.59 -19.97 11.73
N PRO A 55 -33.37 -19.55 12.75
CA PRO A 55 -34.32 -18.45 12.59
C PRO A 55 -33.64 -17.13 12.25
N ALA A 56 -34.15 -16.39 11.24
CA ALA A 56 -33.59 -15.12 10.77
C ALA A 56 -33.45 -14.07 11.89
N GLU A 57 -34.35 -14.06 12.87
CA GLU A 57 -34.32 -13.16 14.02
C GLU A 57 -33.13 -13.40 14.98
N THR A 58 -32.44 -14.53 14.82
CA THR A 58 -31.22 -14.81 15.59
C THR A 58 -29.97 -14.17 15.01
N MET A 59 -30.03 -13.71 13.74
CA MET A 59 -28.94 -12.97 13.12
C MET A 59 -28.75 -11.61 13.76
N LYS A 60 -27.54 -11.32 14.19
CA LYS A 60 -27.21 -10.05 14.85
C LYS A 60 -26.13 -9.31 14.07
N TYR A 61 -26.60 -8.37 13.30
CA TYR A 61 -25.72 -7.38 12.69
C TYR A 61 -25.22 -6.39 13.74
N ARG A 62 -24.07 -5.76 13.52
CA ARG A 62 -23.43 -4.83 14.46
C ARG A 62 -23.12 -5.44 15.83
N SER A 63 -22.73 -6.71 15.85
CA SER A 63 -22.44 -7.39 17.11
C SER A 63 -21.14 -6.91 17.76
N ASN A 64 -20.22 -6.32 17.01
CA ASN A 64 -18.91 -5.82 17.46
C ASN A 64 -18.10 -6.86 18.29
N THR A 65 -18.35 -8.15 18.07
CA THR A 65 -17.63 -9.26 18.69
C THR A 65 -16.60 -9.89 17.78
N MET A 66 -16.52 -9.40 16.56
CA MET A 66 -15.60 -9.78 15.50
C MET A 66 -15.37 -8.56 14.61
N GLU A 67 -14.21 -8.49 14.03
CA GLU A 67 -13.88 -7.51 13.00
C GLU A 67 -13.16 -8.16 11.82
N LEU A 68 -13.25 -7.51 10.68
CA LEU A 68 -12.42 -7.78 9.52
C LEU A 68 -11.24 -6.82 9.57
N TYR A 69 -10.03 -7.36 9.68
CA TYR A 69 -8.82 -6.56 9.81
C TYR A 69 -8.10 -6.46 8.47
N PHE A 70 -7.84 -5.24 8.03
CA PHE A 70 -7.09 -4.92 6.83
C PHE A 70 -5.89 -4.02 7.17
N GLU A 71 -4.76 -4.29 6.54
CA GLU A 71 -3.61 -3.41 6.57
C GLU A 71 -3.40 -2.71 5.22
N THR A 72 -2.94 -1.47 5.27
CA THR A 72 -2.52 -0.70 4.09
C THR A 72 -1.15 -0.09 4.28
N GLU A 73 -0.36 -0.02 3.22
CA GLU A 73 0.91 0.72 3.20
C GLU A 73 0.68 2.23 2.93
N ASP A 74 -0.50 2.61 2.41
CA ASP A 74 -0.93 3.99 2.14
C ASP A 74 -2.20 4.34 2.93
N PHE A 75 -2.02 4.61 4.22
CA PHE A 75 -3.13 4.95 5.12
C PHE A 75 -3.76 6.31 4.78
N GLU A 76 -2.96 7.30 4.36
CA GLU A 76 -3.48 8.61 3.95
C GLU A 76 -4.29 8.52 2.65
N GLY A 77 -3.83 7.71 1.70
CA GLY A 77 -4.60 7.43 0.48
C GLY A 77 -5.93 6.75 0.79
N PHE A 78 -5.93 5.80 1.74
CA PHE A 78 -7.18 5.18 2.20
C PHE A 78 -8.12 6.19 2.87
N LEU A 79 -7.62 7.07 3.75
CA LEU A 79 -8.44 8.11 4.38
C LEU A 79 -9.04 9.06 3.34
N SER A 80 -8.26 9.47 2.35
CA SER A 80 -8.72 10.32 1.24
C SER A 80 -9.83 9.64 0.42
N LEU A 81 -9.69 8.34 0.17
CA LEU A 81 -10.72 7.54 -0.50
C LEU A 81 -11.99 7.44 0.35
N LEU A 82 -11.83 7.22 1.64
CA LEU A 82 -12.94 7.15 2.60
C LEU A 82 -13.67 8.50 2.73
N ASP A 83 -12.94 9.62 2.64
CA ASP A 83 -13.53 10.97 2.63
C ASP A 83 -14.38 11.22 1.38
N ALA A 84 -14.06 10.58 0.27
CA ALA A 84 -14.86 10.62 -0.95
C ALA A 84 -16.12 9.73 -0.89
N CYS A 85 -16.27 8.89 0.14
CA CYS A 85 -17.39 7.98 0.36
C CYS A 85 -18.14 8.34 1.66
N PRO A 86 -18.87 9.47 1.72
CA PRO A 86 -19.50 9.95 2.95
C PRO A 86 -20.63 9.04 3.47
N GLU A 87 -21.12 8.11 2.65
CA GLU A 87 -22.12 7.10 3.04
C GLU A 87 -21.52 5.98 3.90
N VAL A 88 -20.21 5.85 3.95
CA VAL A 88 -19.54 4.83 4.77
C VAL A 88 -19.50 5.28 6.22
N GLU A 89 -20.17 4.51 7.07
CA GLU A 89 -20.21 4.82 8.48
C GLU A 89 -18.88 4.56 9.17
N ARG A 90 -18.36 5.58 9.86
CA ARG A 90 -17.15 5.47 10.69
C ARG A 90 -17.54 5.28 12.15
N LEU A 91 -16.89 4.35 12.83
CA LEU A 91 -17.06 4.19 14.26
C LEU A 91 -16.42 5.34 15.04
N HIS A 92 -15.30 5.86 14.56
CA HIS A 92 -14.53 6.95 15.15
C HIS A 92 -13.57 7.55 14.12
N GLU A 93 -13.01 8.71 14.44
CA GLU A 93 -11.89 9.29 13.69
C GLU A 93 -10.63 8.43 13.78
N PRO A 94 -9.66 8.57 12.84
CA PRO A 94 -8.40 7.84 12.90
C PRO A 94 -7.72 7.95 14.27
N ARG A 95 -7.20 6.84 14.78
CA ARG A 95 -6.54 6.75 16.08
C ARG A 95 -5.14 6.22 15.93
N THR A 96 -4.26 6.62 16.86
CA THR A 96 -2.95 5.98 17.03
C THR A 96 -3.01 5.08 18.25
N TYR A 97 -2.68 3.81 18.04
CA TYR A 97 -2.63 2.81 19.10
C TYR A 97 -1.33 2.87 19.91
N PRO A 98 -1.26 2.24 21.11
CA PRO A 98 -0.06 2.24 21.94
C PRO A 98 1.19 1.65 21.26
N TRP A 99 1.00 0.81 20.24
CA TRP A 99 2.07 0.23 19.41
C TRP A 99 2.39 1.06 18.16
N LEU A 100 2.03 2.36 18.19
CA LEU A 100 2.31 3.37 17.18
C LEU A 100 1.59 3.21 15.82
N GLN A 101 0.79 2.18 15.67
CA GLN A 101 -0.02 1.95 14.48
C GLN A 101 -1.21 2.93 14.46
N ARG A 102 -1.49 3.51 13.31
CA ARG A 102 -2.72 4.28 13.10
C ARG A 102 -3.77 3.37 12.47
N GLY A 103 -5.01 3.54 12.90
CA GLY A 103 -6.12 2.78 12.37
C GLY A 103 -7.45 3.53 12.50
N ILE A 104 -8.42 3.06 11.73
CA ILE A 104 -9.80 3.54 11.76
C ILE A 104 -10.74 2.33 11.68
N HIS A 105 -11.86 2.42 12.42
CA HIS A 105 -12.93 1.44 12.30
C HIS A 105 -14.09 2.03 11.51
N ILE A 106 -14.59 1.24 10.58
CA ILE A 106 -15.75 1.54 9.73
C ILE A 106 -16.72 0.36 9.75
N PHE A 107 -17.91 0.58 9.20
CA PHE A 107 -18.88 -0.49 9.00
C PHE A 107 -19.12 -0.71 7.50
N ASP A 108 -19.26 -1.99 7.12
CA ASP A 108 -19.77 -2.33 5.81
C ASP A 108 -21.30 -2.08 5.72
N PRO A 109 -21.95 -2.25 4.55
CA PRO A 109 -23.39 -2.00 4.39
C PRO A 109 -24.30 -2.79 5.33
N ASP A 110 -23.84 -3.93 5.83
CA ASP A 110 -24.59 -4.78 6.76
C ASP A 110 -24.22 -4.53 8.25
N GLY A 111 -23.24 -3.68 8.50
CA GLY A 111 -22.77 -3.33 9.83
C GLY A 111 -21.73 -4.29 10.41
N HIS A 112 -21.00 -5.00 9.55
CA HIS A 112 -19.80 -5.71 10.01
C HIS A 112 -18.70 -4.70 10.32
N LEU A 113 -18.06 -4.88 11.46
CA LEU A 113 -16.96 -4.03 11.87
C LEU A 113 -15.71 -4.35 11.04
N ILE A 114 -15.10 -3.31 10.52
CA ILE A 114 -13.87 -3.39 9.74
C ILE A 114 -12.85 -2.46 10.36
N GLU A 115 -11.68 -2.97 10.73
CA GLU A 115 -10.52 -2.15 11.04
C GLU A 115 -9.64 -2.05 9.80
N VAL A 116 -9.27 -0.82 9.44
CA VAL A 116 -8.22 -0.54 8.45
C VAL A 116 -7.09 0.20 9.15
N SER A 117 -5.91 -0.37 9.13
CA SER A 117 -4.75 0.15 9.84
C SER A 117 -3.52 0.25 8.94
N GLU A 118 -2.54 1.07 9.36
CA GLU A 118 -1.20 1.04 8.75
C GLU A 118 -0.62 -0.36 8.86
N SER A 119 0.13 -0.82 7.84
CA SER A 119 0.90 -2.04 8.02
C SER A 119 1.95 -1.86 9.12
N MET A 120 2.12 -2.88 9.96
CA MET A 120 3.13 -2.80 11.02
C MET A 120 4.55 -2.70 10.48
N TYR A 121 4.78 -3.18 9.25
CA TYR A 121 6.02 -2.92 8.52
C TYR A 121 6.24 -1.42 8.26
N THR A 122 5.22 -0.69 7.82
CA THR A 122 5.29 0.77 7.62
C THR A 122 5.61 1.50 8.92
N VAL A 123 4.97 1.08 10.03
CA VAL A 123 5.26 1.62 11.37
C VAL A 123 6.72 1.39 11.76
N ALA A 124 7.22 0.17 11.59
CA ALA A 124 8.62 -0.17 11.89
C ALA A 124 9.60 0.63 11.02
N CYS A 125 9.35 0.75 9.71
CA CYS A 125 10.17 1.57 8.81
C CYS A 125 10.27 3.03 9.26
N ARG A 126 9.17 3.60 9.75
CA ARG A 126 9.15 4.96 10.30
C ARG A 126 10.05 5.10 11.54
N GLU A 127 10.10 4.09 12.41
CA GLU A 127 10.98 4.11 13.58
C GLU A 127 12.46 3.88 13.18
N PHE A 128 12.75 3.00 12.24
CA PHE A 128 14.10 2.83 11.67
C PHE A 128 14.64 4.12 11.03
N GLN A 129 13.78 4.87 10.34
CA GLN A 129 14.15 6.17 9.76
C GLN A 129 14.50 7.21 10.83
N LYS A 130 13.88 7.14 12.01
CA LYS A 130 14.24 7.99 13.18
C LYS A 130 15.51 7.52 13.88
N GLY A 131 16.10 6.40 13.48
CA GLY A 131 17.31 5.85 14.07
C GLY A 131 17.09 4.88 15.22
N ALA A 132 15.85 4.42 15.45
CA ALA A 132 15.57 3.43 16.49
C ALA A 132 16.28 2.09 16.20
N SER A 133 16.80 1.44 17.25
CA SER A 133 17.37 0.10 17.16
C SER A 133 16.27 -0.97 16.95
N LEU A 134 16.68 -2.20 16.66
CA LEU A 134 15.76 -3.34 16.55
C LEU A 134 14.99 -3.57 17.85
N GLU A 135 15.69 -3.52 18.99
CA GLU A 135 15.12 -3.73 20.31
C GLU A 135 14.15 -2.60 20.69
N GLU A 136 14.52 -1.35 20.39
CA GLU A 136 13.64 -0.21 20.62
C GLU A 136 12.39 -0.29 19.74
N THR A 137 12.53 -0.64 18.45
CA THR A 137 11.39 -0.81 17.54
C THR A 137 10.50 -1.96 18.00
N ALA A 138 11.07 -3.09 18.42
CA ALA A 138 10.32 -4.23 18.96
C ALA A 138 9.49 -3.84 20.19
N LYS A 139 10.09 -3.06 21.10
CA LYS A 139 9.41 -2.55 22.29
C LYS A 139 8.29 -1.56 21.95
N LEU A 140 8.55 -0.62 21.02
CA LEU A 140 7.60 0.41 20.61
C LEU A 140 6.40 -0.20 19.85
N THR A 141 6.66 -1.13 18.94
CA THR A 141 5.63 -1.79 18.13
C THR A 141 4.96 -2.96 18.85
N GLN A 142 5.47 -3.35 20.03
CA GLN A 142 5.00 -4.51 20.81
C GLN A 142 5.05 -5.83 20.01
N HIS A 143 6.03 -5.96 19.10
CA HIS A 143 6.23 -7.16 18.30
C HIS A 143 7.48 -7.92 18.70
N PRO A 144 7.51 -9.25 18.50
CA PRO A 144 8.70 -10.06 18.74
C PRO A 144 9.91 -9.54 17.94
N LEU A 145 11.10 -9.61 18.54
CA LEU A 145 12.33 -9.13 17.92
C LEU A 145 12.61 -9.80 16.58
N GLU A 146 12.29 -11.08 16.44
CA GLU A 146 12.48 -11.85 15.21
C GLU A 146 11.62 -11.29 14.05
N VAL A 147 10.41 -10.83 14.36
CA VAL A 147 9.52 -10.19 13.37
C VAL A 147 10.10 -8.85 12.94
N VAL A 148 10.54 -8.03 13.91
CA VAL A 148 11.17 -6.72 13.64
C VAL A 148 12.48 -6.89 12.89
N GLN A 149 13.26 -7.92 13.17
CA GLN A 149 14.46 -8.29 12.42
C GLN A 149 14.13 -8.54 10.93
N THR A 150 13.08 -9.32 10.65
CA THR A 150 12.62 -9.58 9.27
C THR A 150 12.19 -8.29 8.57
N TRP A 151 11.50 -7.38 9.27
CA TRP A 151 11.14 -6.07 8.73
C TRP A 151 12.36 -5.19 8.47
N PHE A 152 13.35 -5.24 9.33
CA PHE A 152 14.59 -4.47 9.15
C PHE A 152 15.39 -4.96 7.95
N GLU A 153 15.50 -6.28 7.75
CA GLU A 153 16.14 -6.87 6.59
C GLU A 153 15.45 -6.42 5.28
N LYS A 154 14.12 -6.52 5.22
CA LYS A 154 13.33 -5.99 4.10
C LYS A 154 13.54 -4.49 3.89
N TYR A 155 13.63 -3.71 4.97
CA TYR A 155 13.90 -2.27 4.93
C TYR A 155 15.31 -1.97 4.41
N GLN A 156 16.32 -2.75 4.80
CA GLN A 156 17.68 -2.61 4.28
C GLN A 156 17.77 -3.01 2.80
N GLU A 157 17.07 -4.06 2.41
CA GLU A 157 16.96 -4.47 1.01
C GLU A 157 16.30 -3.37 0.17
N SER A 158 15.22 -2.75 0.65
CA SER A 158 14.60 -1.62 -0.02
C SER A 158 15.56 -0.44 -0.16
N LYS A 159 16.37 -0.15 0.86
CA LYS A 159 17.42 0.88 0.80
C LYS A 159 18.58 0.51 -0.12
N SER A 160 18.98 -0.76 -0.17
CA SER A 160 20.06 -1.21 -1.07
C SER A 160 19.62 -1.25 -2.53
N ALA A 161 18.31 -1.36 -2.79
CA ALA A 161 17.69 -1.20 -4.10
C ALA A 161 17.52 0.28 -4.53
N ASP A 162 17.98 1.21 -3.72
CA ASP A 162 17.65 2.64 -3.73
C ASP A 162 18.30 3.49 -4.82
N PHE A 163 18.60 2.91 -5.95
CA PHE A 163 18.72 3.72 -7.16
C PHE A 163 17.43 3.58 -7.97
N SER A 164 16.78 4.73 -8.19
CA SER A 164 15.66 4.80 -9.12
C SER A 164 16.03 4.25 -10.49
N VAL A 165 15.06 3.92 -11.31
CA VAL A 165 15.28 3.47 -12.70
C VAL A 165 16.18 4.41 -13.50
N CYS A 166 16.31 5.66 -13.10
CA CYS A 166 17.20 6.66 -13.69
C CYS A 166 18.49 6.92 -12.89
N GLY A 167 18.85 6.06 -11.94
CA GLY A 167 20.10 6.17 -11.17
C GLY A 167 20.14 7.29 -10.13
N THR A 168 19.01 7.91 -9.80
CA THR A 168 18.94 8.81 -8.64
C THR A 168 19.07 7.99 -7.37
N ASP A 169 19.95 8.42 -6.47
CA ASP A 169 20.10 7.82 -5.14
C ASP A 169 18.86 8.20 -4.29
N CYS A 170 17.91 7.28 -4.24
CA CYS A 170 16.71 7.44 -3.44
C CYS A 170 17.01 7.30 -1.94
N GLY A 171 18.03 6.53 -1.54
CA GLY A 171 18.43 6.37 -0.16
C GLY A 171 18.94 7.67 0.47
N ALA A 172 19.57 8.53 -0.32
CA ALA A 172 19.98 9.88 0.10
C ALA A 172 18.88 10.94 -0.06
N CYS A 173 17.72 10.59 -0.64
CA CYS A 173 16.66 11.56 -0.91
C CYS A 173 15.78 11.79 0.34
N PRO A 174 15.64 13.03 0.84
CA PRO A 174 14.82 13.31 2.03
C PRO A 174 13.31 13.06 1.81
N CYS A 175 12.88 12.96 0.56
CA CYS A 175 11.47 12.67 0.23
C CYS A 175 11.16 11.17 0.20
N HIS A 176 12.19 10.30 0.13
CA HIS A 176 11.99 8.86 0.05
C HIS A 176 11.42 8.30 1.36
N GLY A 177 10.40 7.47 1.27
CA GLY A 177 9.70 6.92 2.42
C GLY A 177 8.72 7.87 3.13
N THR A 178 8.67 9.16 2.73
CA THR A 178 7.73 10.14 3.30
C THR A 178 6.74 10.66 2.25
N MET A 179 7.25 11.35 1.23
CA MET A 179 6.46 11.91 0.13
C MET A 179 6.58 11.09 -1.16
N CYS A 180 7.56 10.18 -1.23
CA CYS A 180 7.85 9.38 -2.39
C CYS A 180 8.15 7.94 -1.97
N PRO A 181 7.30 6.96 -2.29
CA PRO A 181 7.55 5.56 -1.95
C PRO A 181 8.59 4.86 -2.85
N GLY A 182 9.24 5.61 -3.74
CA GLY A 182 10.14 5.06 -4.75
C GLY A 182 9.45 4.75 -6.08
N CYS A 183 10.24 4.75 -7.17
CA CYS A 183 9.69 4.62 -8.53
C CYS A 183 8.91 3.32 -8.75
N ASP A 184 9.37 2.20 -8.22
CA ASP A 184 8.73 0.91 -8.43
C ASP A 184 7.43 0.79 -7.62
N ALA A 185 7.43 1.23 -6.37
CA ALA A 185 6.27 1.19 -5.50
C ALA A 185 5.10 2.04 -6.03
N CYS A 186 5.40 3.23 -6.59
CA CYS A 186 4.37 4.12 -7.15
C CYS A 186 4.22 4.00 -8.67
N ARG A 187 4.84 3.00 -9.31
CA ARG A 187 4.81 2.79 -10.77
C ARG A 187 5.15 4.07 -11.57
N GLY A 188 6.20 4.76 -11.12
CA GLY A 188 6.68 5.99 -11.73
C GLY A 188 5.88 7.24 -11.39
N ARG A 189 4.81 7.17 -10.61
CA ARG A 189 4.01 8.34 -10.17
C ARG A 189 4.66 9.04 -8.99
N VAL A 190 5.90 9.45 -9.16
CA VAL A 190 6.68 10.14 -8.14
C VAL A 190 6.20 11.58 -7.97
N PHE A 191 6.45 12.20 -6.81
CA PHE A 191 5.93 13.53 -6.46
C PHE A 191 6.27 14.65 -7.45
N HIS A 192 7.34 14.52 -8.24
CA HIS A 192 7.74 15.48 -9.27
C HIS A 192 7.29 15.10 -10.69
N ALA A 193 6.56 14.00 -10.87
CA ALA A 193 5.95 13.66 -12.14
C ALA A 193 4.75 14.57 -12.42
N PRO A 194 4.41 14.82 -13.70
CA PRO A 194 3.20 15.57 -14.04
C PRO A 194 1.95 14.91 -13.41
N GLU A 195 1.01 15.74 -12.96
CA GLU A 195 -0.21 15.27 -12.28
C GLU A 195 -0.94 14.19 -13.10
N GLY A 196 -1.24 13.08 -12.45
CA GLY A 196 -1.91 11.93 -13.06
C GLY A 196 -1.06 11.11 -14.04
N LYS A 197 0.23 11.45 -14.24
CA LYS A 197 1.13 10.75 -15.16
C LYS A 197 2.32 10.14 -14.44
N ALA A 198 2.92 9.12 -15.02
CA ALA A 198 4.19 8.61 -14.56
C ALA A 198 5.36 9.45 -15.08
N CYS A 199 6.51 9.34 -14.41
CA CYS A 199 7.76 9.95 -14.87
C CYS A 199 8.11 9.45 -16.28
N PRO A 200 8.41 10.32 -17.24
CA PRO A 200 8.73 9.92 -18.62
C PRO A 200 9.89 8.93 -18.72
N ILE A 201 10.87 9.01 -17.81
CA ILE A 201 11.99 8.06 -17.77
C ILE A 201 11.49 6.67 -17.34
N TYR A 202 10.61 6.61 -16.34
CA TYR A 202 10.02 5.35 -15.88
C TYR A 202 9.18 4.70 -16.98
N GLU A 203 8.32 5.47 -17.62
CA GLU A 203 7.51 4.97 -18.74
C GLU A 203 8.36 4.44 -19.89
N CYS A 204 9.42 5.16 -20.27
CA CYS A 204 10.31 4.72 -21.33
C CYS A 204 11.01 3.40 -21.00
N VAL A 205 11.58 3.31 -19.80
CA VAL A 205 12.45 2.18 -19.42
C VAL A 205 11.64 0.94 -19.07
N ILE A 206 10.62 1.07 -18.24
CA ILE A 206 9.85 -0.08 -17.73
C ILE A 206 8.76 -0.48 -18.73
N SER A 207 7.86 0.47 -19.05
CA SER A 207 6.69 0.17 -19.88
C SER A 207 7.02 0.09 -21.37
N GLY A 208 7.94 0.94 -21.85
CA GLY A 208 8.26 1.03 -23.28
C GLY A 208 9.32 0.03 -23.73
N LYS A 209 10.41 -0.13 -22.97
CA LYS A 209 11.55 -0.98 -23.34
C LYS A 209 11.62 -2.31 -22.58
N GLY A 210 10.87 -2.47 -21.50
CA GLY A 210 10.91 -3.67 -20.65
C GLY A 210 12.26 -3.91 -19.96
N LEU A 211 13.03 -2.84 -19.73
CA LEU A 211 14.34 -2.89 -19.05
C LEU A 211 14.15 -2.64 -17.56
N LYS A 212 15.05 -3.16 -16.71
CA LYS A 212 15.00 -2.95 -15.26
C LYS A 212 15.35 -1.51 -14.86
N ASN A 213 16.30 -0.91 -15.54
CA ASN A 213 16.73 0.49 -15.30
C ASN A 213 17.42 1.04 -16.55
N CYS A 214 17.72 2.34 -16.54
CA CYS A 214 18.39 3.01 -17.67
C CYS A 214 19.83 2.54 -17.91
N GLY A 215 20.48 1.87 -16.94
CA GLY A 215 21.82 1.32 -17.12
C GLY A 215 21.92 0.21 -18.15
N GLU A 216 20.80 -0.48 -18.41
CA GLU A 216 20.68 -1.50 -19.46
C GLU A 216 20.42 -0.91 -20.85
N CYS A 217 20.30 0.41 -20.95
CA CYS A 217 20.00 1.11 -22.21
C CYS A 217 21.26 1.77 -22.76
N ASP A 218 21.62 1.47 -24.00
CA ASP A 218 22.81 2.01 -24.69
C ASP A 218 22.71 3.54 -24.99
N MET A 219 21.51 4.12 -24.85
CA MET A 219 21.26 5.52 -25.18
C MET A 219 21.36 6.47 -24.00
N VAL A 220 21.82 6.02 -22.83
CA VAL A 220 21.87 6.87 -21.62
C VAL A 220 23.20 7.64 -21.54
N PRO A 221 23.16 8.97 -21.26
CA PRO A 221 21.99 9.83 -21.08
C PRO A 221 21.31 10.19 -22.42
N CYS A 222 19.96 10.09 -22.45
CA CYS A 222 19.17 10.37 -23.65
C CYS A 222 18.37 11.68 -23.53
N GLU A 223 17.71 12.09 -24.60
CA GLU A 223 16.89 13.30 -24.65
C GLU A 223 15.81 13.34 -23.57
N ILE A 224 15.20 12.18 -23.22
CA ILE A 224 14.21 12.11 -22.14
C ILE A 224 14.83 12.51 -20.79
N TRP A 225 16.07 12.10 -20.51
CA TRP A 225 16.79 12.52 -19.31
C TRP A 225 17.04 14.02 -19.30
N LEU A 226 17.49 14.58 -20.44
CA LEU A 226 17.80 16.00 -20.54
C LEU A 226 16.55 16.87 -20.36
N ASN A 227 15.39 16.36 -20.78
CA ASN A 227 14.10 17.05 -20.66
C ASN A 227 13.43 16.88 -19.27
N THR A 228 13.98 16.06 -18.38
CA THR A 228 13.47 15.88 -16.99
C THR A 228 14.30 16.65 -15.96
N ARG A 229 14.93 17.73 -16.37
CA ARG A 229 15.69 18.62 -15.48
C ARG A 229 14.78 19.32 -14.47
N ASP A 230 15.15 19.29 -13.18
CA ASP A 230 14.55 20.19 -12.19
C ASP A 230 14.92 21.64 -12.53
N PRO A 231 13.96 22.55 -12.67
CA PRO A 231 14.22 23.97 -12.98
C PRO A 231 15.12 24.69 -11.96
N LYS A 232 15.29 24.14 -10.77
CA LYS A 232 16.17 24.68 -9.72
C LYS A 232 17.65 24.43 -9.97
N TYR A 233 18.00 23.45 -10.81
CA TYR A 233 19.41 23.16 -11.11
C TYR A 233 20.01 24.13 -12.10
N SER A 234 21.20 24.63 -11.76
CA SER A 234 22.08 25.27 -12.75
C SER A 234 22.56 24.27 -13.81
N ASP A 235 23.15 24.73 -14.91
CA ASP A 235 23.68 23.85 -15.95
C ASP A 235 24.77 22.92 -15.42
N GLU A 236 25.64 23.43 -14.55
CA GLU A 236 26.74 22.67 -13.93
C GLU A 236 26.21 21.62 -12.97
N GLU A 237 25.27 21.96 -12.08
CA GLU A 237 24.65 21.02 -11.13
C GLU A 237 23.90 19.92 -11.87
N PHE A 238 23.19 20.26 -12.92
CA PHE A 238 22.48 19.28 -13.74
C PHE A 238 23.43 18.31 -14.45
N ALA A 239 24.50 18.85 -15.09
CA ALA A 239 25.52 18.03 -15.74
C ALA A 239 26.22 17.09 -14.72
N HIS A 240 26.52 17.58 -13.53
CA HIS A 240 27.06 16.77 -12.45
C HIS A 240 26.09 15.66 -12.01
N SER A 241 24.82 15.99 -11.82
CA SER A 241 23.76 15.02 -11.48
C SER A 241 23.64 13.93 -12.53
N VAL A 242 23.60 14.28 -13.81
CA VAL A 242 23.54 13.30 -14.90
C VAL A 242 24.75 12.37 -14.88
N LYS A 243 25.96 12.90 -14.71
CA LYS A 243 27.19 12.11 -14.64
C LYS A 243 27.17 11.11 -13.49
N THR A 244 26.80 11.57 -12.29
CA THR A 244 26.72 10.74 -11.09
C THR A 244 25.72 9.61 -11.24
N ARG A 245 24.55 9.91 -11.77
CA ARG A 245 23.48 8.92 -12.00
C ARG A 245 23.87 7.88 -13.03
N VAL A 246 24.53 8.27 -14.13
CA VAL A 246 25.05 7.34 -15.14
C VAL A 246 26.12 6.43 -14.54
N GLN A 247 27.02 6.98 -13.72
CA GLN A 247 28.02 6.17 -13.02
C GLN A 247 27.41 5.15 -12.08
N ALA A 248 26.40 5.55 -11.29
CA ALA A 248 25.68 4.66 -10.38
C ALA A 248 24.98 3.51 -11.13
N LEU A 249 24.40 3.77 -12.30
CA LEU A 249 23.75 2.75 -13.12
C LEU A 249 24.74 1.77 -13.79
N LYS A 250 25.95 2.22 -14.11
CA LYS A 250 26.99 1.38 -14.74
C LYS A 250 27.86 0.61 -13.77
N ALA A 251 27.80 0.94 -12.48
CA ALA A 251 28.54 0.26 -11.42
C ALA A 251 27.87 -1.03 -10.92
N LYS A 252 26.69 -1.33 -11.42
CA LYS A 252 25.89 -2.56 -11.16
C LYS A 252 25.94 -3.49 -12.37
#